data_1d5e41380d4eee9d7e9ca1933a5ea3c3
#
_entry.id   1d5e41380d4eee9d7e9ca1933a5ea3c3
#
_cell.length_a   1.000
_cell.length_b   1.000
_cell.length_c   1.000
_cell.angle_alpha   90.00
_cell.angle_beta   90.00
_cell.angle_gamma   90.00
#
_symmetry.space_group_name_H-M   'P 1'
#
loop_
_entity.id
_entity.type
_entity.pdbx_description
1 polymer ?
#
loop_
_entity_poly.entity_id
_entity_poly.type
_entity_poly.pdbx_seq_one_letter_code
_entity_poly.pdbx_strand_id
1 'polypeptide(L)'
;MLYVHIPYCHRKCTYCAFYSTVTAEGHQAYVDALCLELKRRRHSLEKPLRTVYFGGGTPTLLSVAQLAQIVEAIRSNYDTTALEETTIEANPEDLTVAYLSDLRQLDFFNRISIGVQSFHDADLRLLNRRHDSRQAQEALENAAAAGFSNLSVDLIYGLPNQSLEAWLDNLHHLEGSPIHHLSAYSLTVEEGTMLHKQIGQGRVVPCDEDTSLSHYQALLRWAADHDFHQYEISNFARPGHTAVHNSRYWNRTPYLGVGAAAHSFDGLNRRWNVADTRRYIHSVMSGPIEHEEEELTLKDAHNEYLMTALRTVAGIDKNLVAAPFANRLQHDIQRFVTTGLILDTPTHYRPTPEGLLHADGIAAELFL
;
A
#
# COMPACT_ATOMS: atom_id res chain seq x y z
N MET A 1 -8.19 12.54 -2.64
CA MET A 1 -8.10 11.06 -2.63
C MET A 1 -9.07 10.49 -1.62
N LEU A 2 -9.58 9.28 -1.86
CA LEU A 2 -10.43 8.55 -0.91
C LEU A 2 -9.86 7.15 -0.68
N TYR A 3 -9.63 6.78 0.58
CA TYR A 3 -9.28 5.43 1.00
C TYR A 3 -10.45 4.79 1.72
N VAL A 4 -10.83 3.58 1.32
CA VAL A 4 -11.91 2.80 1.92
C VAL A 4 -11.30 1.56 2.58
N HIS A 5 -11.36 1.51 3.91
CA HIS A 5 -10.81 0.38 4.66
C HIS A 5 -11.86 -0.72 4.82
N ILE A 6 -11.54 -1.93 4.36
CA ILE A 6 -12.34 -3.14 4.56
C ILE A 6 -11.58 -4.08 5.49
N PRO A 7 -11.96 -4.18 6.79
CA PRO A 7 -11.14 -4.85 7.79
C PRO A 7 -11.27 -6.38 7.80
N TYR A 8 -11.95 -6.97 6.85
CA TYR A 8 -12.24 -8.40 6.87
C TYR A 8 -11.17 -9.22 6.20
N CYS A 9 -10.79 -10.34 6.83
CA CYS A 9 -9.95 -11.37 6.26
C CYS A 9 -10.55 -12.75 6.56
N HIS A 10 -10.41 -13.69 5.65
CA HIS A 10 -10.74 -15.10 5.94
C HIS A 10 -9.79 -15.70 7.00
N ARG A 11 -8.53 -15.29 6.98
CA ARG A 11 -7.47 -15.76 7.86
C ARG A 11 -6.45 -14.64 8.06
N LYS A 12 -5.89 -14.50 9.25
CA LYS A 12 -4.82 -13.53 9.51
C LYS A 12 -3.48 -14.12 9.10
N CYS A 13 -2.77 -13.43 8.21
CA CYS A 13 -1.40 -13.77 7.82
C CYS A 13 -0.45 -13.63 9.01
N THR A 14 0.63 -14.45 9.05
CA THR A 14 1.56 -14.47 10.19
C THR A 14 2.31 -13.16 10.39
N TYR A 15 2.56 -12.43 9.32
CA TYR A 15 3.35 -11.19 9.27
C TYR A 15 2.51 -9.90 9.37
N CYS A 16 1.17 -9.99 9.16
CA CYS A 16 0.34 -8.80 8.95
C CYS A 16 0.04 -8.07 10.27
N ALA A 17 0.45 -6.80 10.34
CA ALA A 17 0.17 -5.88 11.43
C ALA A 17 -1.07 -5.00 11.20
N PHE A 18 -1.62 -4.96 9.97
CA PHE A 18 -2.79 -4.15 9.67
C PHE A 18 -3.99 -4.55 10.50
N TYR A 19 -4.81 -3.54 10.83
CA TYR A 19 -6.08 -3.80 11.50
C TYR A 19 -6.98 -4.64 10.60
N SER A 20 -7.27 -5.85 11.04
CA SER A 20 -8.18 -6.76 10.35
C SER A 20 -8.86 -7.69 11.35
N THR A 21 -10.04 -8.19 10.98
CA THR A 21 -10.84 -9.13 11.78
C THR A 21 -11.20 -10.36 10.94
N VAL A 22 -11.15 -11.51 11.58
CA VAL A 22 -11.58 -12.79 10.97
C VAL A 22 -12.99 -13.08 11.47
N THR A 23 -13.98 -12.74 10.66
CA THR A 23 -15.39 -13.01 10.95
C THR A 23 -16.16 -13.18 9.64
N ALA A 24 -17.14 -14.07 9.63
CA ALA A 24 -18.08 -14.23 8.53
C ALA A 24 -19.35 -13.34 8.69
N GLU A 25 -19.51 -12.71 9.85
CA GLU A 25 -20.72 -11.95 10.21
C GLU A 25 -20.46 -10.45 10.21
N GLY A 26 -21.53 -9.67 10.06
CA GLY A 26 -21.48 -8.22 10.23
C GLY A 26 -21.06 -7.43 8.99
N HIS A 27 -20.76 -8.07 7.86
CA HIS A 27 -20.32 -7.36 6.65
C HIS A 27 -21.35 -6.34 6.19
N GLN A 28 -22.65 -6.68 6.18
CA GLN A 28 -23.70 -5.74 5.75
C GLN A 28 -23.80 -4.53 6.68
N ALA A 29 -23.81 -4.75 8.00
CA ALA A 29 -23.87 -3.65 8.96
C ALA A 29 -22.64 -2.71 8.84
N TYR A 30 -21.49 -3.27 8.49
CA TYR A 30 -20.29 -2.48 8.21
C TYR A 30 -20.42 -1.65 6.94
N VAL A 31 -20.93 -2.25 5.86
CA VAL A 31 -21.19 -1.56 4.59
C VAL A 31 -22.18 -0.41 4.79
N ASP A 32 -23.26 -0.64 5.56
CA ASP A 32 -24.25 0.39 5.89
C ASP A 32 -23.61 1.55 6.67
N ALA A 33 -22.74 1.23 7.64
CA ALA A 33 -21.99 2.23 8.39
C ALA A 33 -21.02 3.00 7.49
N LEU A 34 -20.28 2.32 6.59
CA LEU A 34 -19.39 2.97 5.61
C LEU A 34 -20.16 3.95 4.71
N CYS A 35 -21.31 3.54 4.17
CA CYS A 35 -22.14 4.39 3.32
C CYS A 35 -22.64 5.63 4.11
N LEU A 36 -22.98 5.45 5.38
CA LEU A 36 -23.37 6.57 6.24
C LEU A 36 -22.19 7.50 6.57
N GLU A 37 -20.99 6.96 6.84
CA GLU A 37 -19.78 7.78 7.04
C GLU A 37 -19.46 8.59 5.78
N LEU A 38 -19.45 7.98 4.60
CA LEU A 38 -19.26 8.66 3.33
C LEU A 38 -20.24 9.86 3.18
N LYS A 39 -21.51 9.63 3.44
CA LYS A 39 -22.53 10.68 3.41
C LYS A 39 -22.27 11.80 4.43
N ARG A 40 -21.88 11.46 5.66
CA ARG A 40 -21.60 12.44 6.73
C ARG A 40 -20.37 13.28 6.46
N ARG A 41 -19.36 12.68 5.82
CA ARG A 41 -18.07 13.32 5.52
C ARG A 41 -17.97 13.86 4.09
N ARG A 42 -19.09 14.00 3.38
CA ARG A 42 -19.10 14.47 1.97
C ARG A 42 -18.45 15.84 1.74
N HIS A 43 -18.37 16.66 2.76
CA HIS A 43 -17.72 17.99 2.69
C HIS A 43 -16.27 17.99 3.15
N SER A 44 -15.69 16.84 3.52
CA SER A 44 -14.27 16.73 3.92
C SER A 44 -13.31 16.85 2.75
N LEU A 45 -13.77 16.77 1.51
CA LEU A 45 -12.97 16.95 0.30
C LEU A 45 -13.66 18.01 -0.58
N GLU A 46 -12.95 19.12 -0.81
CA GLU A 46 -13.46 20.25 -1.61
C GLU A 46 -13.26 20.08 -3.12
N LYS A 47 -12.35 19.19 -3.52
CA LYS A 47 -11.97 18.97 -4.92
C LYS A 47 -12.51 17.65 -5.44
N PRO A 48 -12.72 17.52 -6.77
CA PRO A 48 -13.06 16.24 -7.37
C PRO A 48 -12.09 15.13 -6.97
N LEU A 49 -12.62 13.93 -6.77
CA LEU A 49 -11.82 12.75 -6.50
C LEU A 49 -10.94 12.40 -7.71
N ARG A 50 -9.64 12.28 -7.48
CA ARG A 50 -8.71 11.79 -8.49
C ARG A 50 -8.47 10.29 -8.35
N THR A 51 -8.48 9.79 -7.11
CA THR A 51 -8.26 8.37 -6.85
C THR A 51 -9.16 7.87 -5.73
N VAL A 52 -9.57 6.60 -5.85
CA VAL A 52 -10.25 5.83 -4.80
C VAL A 52 -9.51 4.51 -4.62
N TYR A 53 -9.25 4.13 -3.39
CA TYR A 53 -8.53 2.90 -3.07
C TYR A 53 -9.30 2.09 -2.02
N PHE A 54 -9.65 0.85 -2.34
CA PHE A 54 -10.24 -0.11 -1.42
C PHE A 54 -9.14 -1.06 -0.94
N GLY A 55 -8.83 -1.01 0.35
CA GLY A 55 -7.75 -1.81 0.93
C GLY A 55 -8.01 -2.21 2.36
N GLY A 56 -6.96 -2.69 3.03
CA GLY A 56 -6.95 -3.00 4.46
C GLY A 56 -6.81 -4.47 4.81
N GLY A 57 -7.90 -5.18 4.99
CA GLY A 57 -7.90 -6.63 5.13
C GLY A 57 -7.96 -7.31 3.77
N THR A 58 -9.18 -7.56 3.29
CA THR A 58 -9.44 -8.15 1.97
C THR A 58 -10.76 -7.61 1.42
N PRO A 59 -10.73 -6.54 0.62
CA PRO A 59 -11.95 -5.94 0.07
C PRO A 59 -12.80 -6.90 -0.76
N THR A 60 -12.16 -7.85 -1.44
CA THR A 60 -12.84 -8.88 -2.26
C THR A 60 -13.62 -9.94 -1.45
N LEU A 61 -13.55 -9.89 -0.12
CA LEU A 61 -14.48 -10.64 0.74
C LEU A 61 -15.91 -10.10 0.74
N LEU A 62 -16.08 -8.85 0.38
CA LEU A 62 -17.40 -8.31 0.17
C LEU A 62 -17.98 -8.86 -1.14
N SER A 63 -19.27 -9.16 -1.12
CA SER A 63 -19.98 -9.48 -2.35
C SER A 63 -19.98 -8.27 -3.30
N VAL A 64 -20.06 -8.52 -4.60
CA VAL A 64 -20.12 -7.43 -5.59
C VAL A 64 -21.32 -6.50 -5.34
N ALA A 65 -22.44 -7.02 -4.82
CA ALA A 65 -23.58 -6.21 -4.43
C ALA A 65 -23.24 -5.24 -3.26
N GLN A 66 -22.45 -5.68 -2.28
CA GLN A 66 -21.97 -4.81 -1.19
C GLN A 66 -20.98 -3.77 -1.68
N LEU A 67 -20.07 -4.14 -2.59
CA LEU A 67 -19.17 -3.17 -3.24
C LEU A 67 -19.97 -2.15 -4.04
N ALA A 68 -21.03 -2.57 -4.76
CA ALA A 68 -21.92 -1.68 -5.50
C ALA A 68 -22.58 -0.63 -4.59
N GLN A 69 -23.00 -1.01 -3.39
CA GLN A 69 -23.58 -0.06 -2.41
C GLN A 69 -22.54 1.01 -2.00
N ILE A 70 -21.30 0.62 -1.74
CA ILE A 70 -20.24 1.57 -1.38
C ILE A 70 -19.93 2.48 -2.57
N VAL A 71 -19.80 1.92 -3.77
CA VAL A 71 -19.54 2.69 -5.01
C VAL A 71 -20.65 3.71 -5.26
N GLU A 72 -21.92 3.33 -5.09
CA GLU A 72 -23.05 4.23 -5.24
C GLU A 72 -23.03 5.33 -4.18
N ALA A 73 -22.67 5.01 -2.92
CA ALA A 73 -22.49 6.01 -1.88
C ALA A 73 -21.36 7.01 -2.21
N ILE A 74 -20.27 6.54 -2.84
CA ILE A 74 -19.19 7.43 -3.30
C ILE A 74 -19.70 8.33 -4.43
N ARG A 75 -20.31 7.79 -5.48
CA ARG A 75 -20.83 8.55 -6.62
C ARG A 75 -21.88 9.59 -6.22
N SER A 76 -22.73 9.26 -5.24
CA SER A 76 -23.80 10.14 -4.75
C SER A 76 -23.32 11.28 -3.84
N ASN A 77 -22.13 11.16 -3.22
CA ASN A 77 -21.67 12.12 -2.22
C ASN A 77 -20.40 12.88 -2.60
N TYR A 78 -19.68 12.43 -3.64
CA TYR A 78 -18.43 13.04 -4.09
C TYR A 78 -18.43 13.26 -5.60
N ASP A 79 -17.75 14.30 -6.05
CA ASP A 79 -17.50 14.51 -7.46
C ASP A 79 -16.45 13.50 -7.97
N THR A 80 -16.90 12.57 -8.81
CA THR A 80 -16.11 11.49 -9.39
C THR A 80 -15.69 11.73 -10.84
N THR A 81 -15.95 12.93 -11.38
CA THR A 81 -15.71 13.25 -12.81
C THR A 81 -14.23 13.28 -13.20
N ALA A 82 -13.34 13.42 -12.21
CA ALA A 82 -11.90 13.49 -12.42
C ALA A 82 -11.16 12.22 -11.97
N LEU A 83 -11.86 11.09 -11.81
CA LEU A 83 -11.23 9.84 -11.37
C LEU A 83 -10.25 9.32 -12.42
N GLU A 84 -9.01 9.10 -11.99
CA GLU A 84 -7.90 8.54 -12.78
C GLU A 84 -7.65 7.08 -12.41
N GLU A 85 -7.65 6.79 -11.11
CA GLU A 85 -7.36 5.46 -10.58
C GLU A 85 -8.39 5.06 -9.51
N THR A 86 -8.94 3.87 -9.68
CA THR A 86 -9.82 3.22 -8.73
C THR A 86 -9.32 1.81 -8.50
N THR A 87 -8.68 1.61 -7.34
CA THR A 87 -8.00 0.36 -7.01
C THR A 87 -8.81 -0.48 -6.02
N ILE A 88 -8.77 -1.80 -6.20
CA ILE A 88 -9.22 -2.78 -5.21
C ILE A 88 -8.11 -3.78 -4.91
N GLU A 89 -7.83 -4.01 -3.63
CA GLU A 89 -6.97 -5.11 -3.19
C GLU A 89 -7.72 -6.43 -3.20
N ALA A 90 -7.03 -7.49 -3.60
CA ALA A 90 -7.58 -8.82 -3.71
C ALA A 90 -6.59 -9.90 -3.28
N ASN A 91 -7.11 -11.01 -2.77
CA ASN A 91 -6.33 -12.24 -2.67
C ASN A 91 -6.58 -13.13 -3.90
N PRO A 92 -5.58 -13.93 -4.33
CA PRO A 92 -5.73 -14.81 -5.49
C PRO A 92 -6.96 -15.72 -5.45
N GLU A 93 -7.24 -16.32 -4.30
CA GLU A 93 -8.35 -17.25 -4.13
C GLU A 93 -9.75 -16.62 -4.31
N ASP A 94 -9.87 -15.29 -4.24
CA ASP A 94 -11.13 -14.57 -4.41
C ASP A 94 -11.40 -14.23 -5.88
N LEU A 95 -10.37 -14.23 -6.74
CA LEU A 95 -10.43 -13.79 -8.13
C LEU A 95 -10.92 -14.90 -9.09
N THR A 96 -12.12 -15.38 -8.82
CA THR A 96 -12.79 -16.33 -9.73
C THR A 96 -13.33 -15.61 -10.97
N VAL A 97 -13.48 -16.35 -12.07
CA VAL A 97 -14.05 -15.81 -13.33
C VAL A 97 -15.41 -15.15 -13.08
N ALA A 98 -16.27 -15.75 -12.27
CA ALA A 98 -17.59 -15.22 -11.96
C ALA A 98 -17.50 -13.91 -11.17
N TYR A 99 -16.69 -13.87 -10.10
CA TYR A 99 -16.50 -12.67 -9.28
C TYR A 99 -15.94 -11.51 -10.12
N LEU A 100 -14.93 -11.77 -10.93
CA LEU A 100 -14.29 -10.77 -11.79
C LEU A 100 -15.25 -10.22 -12.86
N SER A 101 -16.09 -11.12 -13.45
CA SER A 101 -17.12 -10.70 -14.41
C SER A 101 -18.12 -9.74 -13.75
N ASP A 102 -18.61 -10.07 -12.56
CA ASP A 102 -19.54 -9.21 -11.82
C ASP A 102 -18.86 -7.90 -11.37
N LEU A 103 -17.60 -7.97 -10.88
CA LEU A 103 -16.84 -6.80 -10.49
C LEU A 103 -16.64 -5.84 -11.66
N ARG A 104 -16.37 -6.37 -12.86
CA ARG A 104 -16.20 -5.57 -14.08
C ARG A 104 -17.48 -4.82 -14.47
N GLN A 105 -18.66 -5.41 -14.22
CA GLN A 105 -19.96 -4.79 -14.50
C GLN A 105 -20.25 -3.55 -13.63
N LEU A 106 -19.55 -3.37 -12.49
CA LEU A 106 -19.69 -2.13 -11.69
C LEU A 106 -19.16 -0.91 -12.42
N ASP A 107 -18.33 -1.09 -13.43
CA ASP A 107 -17.69 -0.01 -14.20
C ASP A 107 -17.09 1.09 -13.31
N PHE A 108 -16.36 0.63 -12.29
CA PHE A 108 -15.75 1.52 -11.29
C PHE A 108 -14.27 1.21 -11.11
N PHE A 109 -13.90 -0.04 -10.85
CA PHE A 109 -12.51 -0.41 -10.62
C PHE A 109 -11.76 -0.52 -11.95
N ASN A 110 -10.64 0.20 -12.07
CA ASN A 110 -9.74 0.14 -13.22
C ASN A 110 -8.37 -0.46 -12.88
N ARG A 111 -8.09 -0.74 -11.59
CA ARG A 111 -6.84 -1.36 -11.11
C ARG A 111 -7.15 -2.42 -10.05
N ILE A 112 -6.47 -3.58 -10.14
CA ILE A 112 -6.48 -4.61 -9.10
C ILE A 112 -5.06 -4.80 -8.57
N SER A 113 -4.89 -4.76 -7.23
CA SER A 113 -3.65 -5.15 -6.54
C SER A 113 -3.83 -6.54 -5.94
N ILE A 114 -3.03 -7.49 -6.39
CA ILE A 114 -3.19 -8.91 -6.06
C ILE A 114 -2.09 -9.33 -5.10
N GLY A 115 -2.46 -9.65 -3.86
CA GLY A 115 -1.56 -10.08 -2.81
C GLY A 115 -1.10 -11.53 -3.00
N VAL A 116 -0.20 -11.79 -3.94
CA VAL A 116 0.37 -13.11 -4.22
C VAL A 116 1.38 -13.50 -3.13
N GLN A 117 2.26 -12.60 -2.76
CA GLN A 117 3.33 -12.70 -1.76
C GLN A 117 4.48 -13.64 -2.17
N SER A 118 4.21 -14.82 -2.70
CA SER A 118 5.18 -15.78 -3.25
C SER A 118 4.48 -16.77 -4.21
N PHE A 119 5.22 -17.32 -5.15
CA PHE A 119 4.79 -18.46 -5.97
C PHE A 119 5.32 -19.80 -5.45
N HIS A 120 5.90 -19.83 -4.23
CA HIS A 120 6.33 -21.05 -3.56
C HIS A 120 5.38 -21.43 -2.44
N ASP A 121 4.81 -22.62 -2.51
CA ASP A 121 3.83 -23.12 -1.51
C ASP A 121 4.43 -23.21 -0.10
N ALA A 122 5.74 -23.39 0.04
CA ALA A 122 6.41 -23.40 1.35
C ALA A 122 6.34 -22.01 2.00
N ASP A 123 6.61 -20.95 1.24
CA ASP A 123 6.52 -19.57 1.68
C ASP A 123 5.06 -19.21 2.03
N LEU A 124 4.12 -19.57 1.16
CA LEU A 124 2.70 -19.31 1.35
C LEU A 124 2.17 -19.98 2.65
N ARG A 125 2.61 -21.21 2.95
CA ARG A 125 2.30 -21.87 4.22
C ARG A 125 2.91 -21.15 5.45
N LEU A 126 4.17 -20.71 5.34
CA LEU A 126 4.83 -19.92 6.39
C LEU A 126 4.06 -18.61 6.67
N LEU A 127 3.65 -17.94 5.62
CA LEU A 127 2.89 -16.69 5.68
C LEU A 127 1.41 -16.90 6.09
N ASN A 128 0.96 -18.14 6.24
CA ASN A 128 -0.43 -18.53 6.51
C ASN A 128 -1.41 -18.06 5.42
N ARG A 129 -0.97 -18.07 4.14
CA ARG A 129 -1.82 -17.78 2.98
C ARG A 129 -2.76 -18.94 2.71
N ARG A 130 -3.89 -18.65 2.05
CA ARG A 130 -4.93 -19.65 1.72
C ARG A 130 -4.77 -20.23 0.32
N HIS A 131 -4.28 -19.43 -0.61
CA HIS A 131 -4.00 -19.84 -1.98
C HIS A 131 -2.68 -20.61 -2.07
N ASP A 132 -2.52 -21.37 -3.13
CA ASP A 132 -1.30 -22.00 -3.58
C ASP A 132 -0.72 -21.26 -4.81
N SER A 133 0.47 -21.68 -5.27
CA SER A 133 1.16 -21.07 -6.41
C SER A 133 0.33 -21.14 -7.71
N ARG A 134 -0.41 -22.23 -7.93
CA ARG A 134 -1.29 -22.40 -9.09
C ARG A 134 -2.45 -21.39 -9.06
N GLN A 135 -3.11 -21.26 -7.92
CA GLN A 135 -4.19 -20.28 -7.74
C GLN A 135 -3.69 -18.84 -7.94
N ALA A 136 -2.45 -18.54 -7.54
CA ALA A 136 -1.85 -17.24 -7.79
C ALA A 136 -1.72 -16.95 -9.30
N GLN A 137 -1.24 -17.90 -10.09
CA GLN A 137 -1.14 -17.76 -11.55
C GLN A 137 -2.53 -17.68 -12.22
N GLU A 138 -3.44 -18.56 -11.87
CA GLU A 138 -4.83 -18.55 -12.37
C GLU A 138 -5.52 -17.21 -12.09
N ALA A 139 -5.26 -16.58 -10.94
CA ALA A 139 -5.83 -15.28 -10.58
C ALA A 139 -5.38 -14.16 -11.52
N LEU A 140 -4.09 -14.14 -11.91
CA LEU A 140 -3.56 -13.16 -12.86
C LEU A 140 -4.20 -13.32 -14.24
N GLU A 141 -4.29 -14.56 -14.72
CA GLU A 141 -4.90 -14.89 -16.00
C GLU A 141 -6.40 -14.55 -16.01
N ASN A 142 -7.13 -14.91 -14.96
CA ASN A 142 -8.55 -14.61 -14.82
C ASN A 142 -8.81 -13.09 -14.81
N ALA A 143 -8.01 -12.30 -14.09
CA ALA A 143 -8.15 -10.87 -14.03
C ALA A 143 -7.92 -10.21 -15.39
N ALA A 144 -6.90 -10.66 -16.13
CA ALA A 144 -6.64 -10.17 -17.49
C ALA A 144 -7.76 -10.60 -18.47
N ALA A 145 -8.22 -11.85 -18.40
CA ALA A 145 -9.32 -12.36 -19.24
C ALA A 145 -10.64 -11.63 -18.99
N ALA A 146 -10.87 -11.16 -17.75
CA ALA A 146 -12.02 -10.31 -17.40
C ALA A 146 -11.88 -8.85 -17.90
N GLY A 147 -10.77 -8.49 -18.54
CA GLY A 147 -10.53 -7.18 -19.14
C GLY A 147 -9.94 -6.14 -18.19
N PHE A 148 -9.33 -6.54 -17.07
CA PHE A 148 -8.53 -5.64 -16.23
C PHE A 148 -7.14 -5.49 -16.83
N SER A 149 -6.80 -4.30 -17.31
CA SER A 149 -5.53 -3.98 -17.96
C SER A 149 -4.51 -3.32 -17.02
N ASN A 150 -4.87 -2.98 -15.79
CA ASN A 150 -3.96 -2.41 -14.79
C ASN A 150 -3.89 -3.36 -13.58
N LEU A 151 -2.97 -4.32 -13.70
CA LEU A 151 -2.77 -5.37 -12.69
C LEU A 151 -1.45 -5.14 -11.94
N SER A 152 -1.53 -5.17 -10.62
CA SER A 152 -0.42 -5.14 -9.69
C SER A 152 -0.29 -6.47 -8.98
N VAL A 153 0.94 -6.92 -8.78
CA VAL A 153 1.26 -8.06 -7.92
C VAL A 153 2.07 -7.57 -6.74
N ASP A 154 1.71 -8.07 -5.56
CA ASP A 154 2.49 -7.85 -4.35
C ASP A 154 3.29 -9.12 -4.04
N LEU A 155 4.62 -9.01 -3.92
CA LEU A 155 5.55 -10.06 -3.50
C LEU A 155 6.29 -9.64 -2.24
N ILE A 156 6.75 -10.64 -1.49
CA ILE A 156 7.58 -10.44 -0.29
C ILE A 156 8.89 -11.18 -0.49
N TYR A 157 10.02 -10.48 -0.34
CA TYR A 157 11.35 -11.07 -0.31
C TYR A 157 11.94 -11.00 1.11
N GLY A 158 13.09 -11.68 1.31
CA GLY A 158 13.68 -11.81 2.64
C GLY A 158 12.87 -12.67 3.58
N LEU A 159 12.12 -13.63 3.03
CA LEU A 159 11.37 -14.61 3.83
C LEU A 159 12.33 -15.56 4.55
N PRO A 160 11.96 -16.06 5.74
CA PRO A 160 12.69 -17.13 6.40
C PRO A 160 12.96 -18.32 5.49
N ASN A 161 14.23 -18.74 5.38
CA ASN A 161 14.71 -19.83 4.51
C ASN A 161 14.53 -19.61 3.00
N GLN A 162 14.17 -18.42 2.54
CA GLN A 162 14.09 -18.10 1.11
C GLN A 162 15.52 -17.95 0.54
N SER A 163 15.91 -18.81 -0.36
CA SER A 163 17.17 -18.67 -1.08
C SER A 163 17.07 -17.62 -2.19
N LEU A 164 18.22 -17.12 -2.65
CA LEU A 164 18.27 -16.22 -3.81
C LEU A 164 17.67 -16.89 -5.07
N GLU A 165 17.86 -18.18 -5.25
CA GLU A 165 17.28 -18.95 -6.36
C GLU A 165 15.75 -18.98 -6.27
N ALA A 166 15.19 -19.25 -5.08
CA ALA A 166 13.74 -19.21 -4.87
C ALA A 166 13.15 -17.81 -5.09
N TRP A 167 13.89 -16.76 -4.70
CA TRP A 167 13.47 -15.39 -4.99
C TRP A 167 13.48 -15.08 -6.50
N LEU A 168 14.54 -15.46 -7.20
CA LEU A 168 14.61 -15.31 -8.66
C LEU A 168 13.50 -16.08 -9.37
N ASP A 169 13.16 -17.28 -8.91
CA ASP A 169 12.04 -18.05 -9.46
C ASP A 169 10.71 -17.34 -9.28
N ASN A 170 10.46 -16.69 -8.13
CA ASN A 170 9.29 -15.81 -7.96
C ASN A 170 9.23 -14.69 -9.01
N LEU A 171 10.35 -14.07 -9.34
CA LEU A 171 10.41 -13.04 -10.37
C LEU A 171 10.22 -13.62 -11.78
N HIS A 172 10.72 -14.81 -12.08
CA HIS A 172 10.50 -15.51 -13.35
C HIS A 172 9.02 -15.84 -13.61
N HIS A 173 8.24 -16.13 -12.56
CA HIS A 173 6.79 -16.30 -12.68
C HIS A 173 6.04 -15.06 -13.18
N LEU A 174 6.64 -13.87 -13.07
CA LEU A 174 6.08 -12.63 -13.58
C LEU A 174 6.39 -12.40 -15.07
N GLU A 175 7.32 -13.12 -15.64
CA GLU A 175 7.72 -12.99 -17.05
C GLU A 175 6.58 -13.47 -17.96
N GLY A 176 6.20 -12.61 -18.91
CA GLY A 176 5.07 -12.91 -19.80
C GLY A 176 3.69 -12.84 -19.12
N SER A 177 3.61 -12.58 -17.82
CA SER A 177 2.35 -12.36 -17.13
C SER A 177 1.73 -11.01 -17.51
N PRO A 178 0.42 -10.83 -17.36
CA PRO A 178 -0.30 -9.60 -17.77
C PRO A 178 -0.15 -8.45 -16.78
N ILE A 179 0.90 -8.43 -15.96
CA ILE A 179 1.10 -7.39 -14.94
C ILE A 179 1.83 -6.18 -15.50
N HIS A 180 1.53 -5.02 -14.92
CA HIS A 180 2.15 -3.74 -15.26
C HIS A 180 2.78 -3.04 -14.06
N HIS A 181 2.56 -3.58 -12.87
CA HIS A 181 3.03 -3.03 -11.61
C HIS A 181 3.44 -4.16 -10.66
N LEU A 182 4.54 -3.96 -9.95
CA LEU A 182 5.06 -4.87 -8.93
C LEU A 182 5.30 -4.11 -7.64
N SER A 183 4.68 -4.55 -6.56
CA SER A 183 5.06 -4.18 -5.20
C SER A 183 5.91 -5.31 -4.63
N ALA A 184 7.17 -5.05 -4.34
CA ALA A 184 8.09 -6.02 -3.75
C ALA A 184 8.57 -5.50 -2.40
N TYR A 185 8.05 -6.10 -1.32
CA TYR A 185 8.33 -5.68 0.04
C TYR A 185 9.40 -6.57 0.69
N SER A 186 10.37 -5.95 1.36
CA SER A 186 11.20 -6.69 2.31
C SER A 186 10.34 -7.12 3.50
N LEU A 187 10.45 -8.37 3.92
CA LEU A 187 9.73 -8.85 5.09
C LEU A 187 10.16 -8.07 6.34
N THR A 188 9.24 -7.31 6.90
CA THR A 188 9.41 -6.67 8.20
C THR A 188 8.74 -7.50 9.29
N VAL A 189 9.45 -7.73 10.39
CA VAL A 189 8.92 -8.47 11.54
C VAL A 189 8.30 -7.51 12.53
N GLU A 190 7.01 -7.26 12.37
CA GLU A 190 6.26 -6.33 13.20
C GLU A 190 5.93 -6.92 14.57
N GLU A 191 6.11 -6.12 15.63
CA GLU A 191 5.76 -6.51 16.99
C GLU A 191 4.28 -6.88 17.11
N GLY A 192 3.99 -7.89 17.93
CA GLY A 192 2.61 -8.37 18.15
C GLY A 192 2.10 -9.35 17.08
N THR A 193 2.77 -9.49 15.93
CA THR A 193 2.42 -10.47 14.90
C THR A 193 2.70 -11.92 15.33
N MET A 194 2.09 -12.88 14.63
CA MET A 194 2.37 -14.30 14.86
C MET A 194 3.82 -14.63 14.49
N LEU A 195 4.34 -14.05 13.41
CA LEU A 195 5.71 -14.24 12.95
C LEU A 195 6.71 -13.75 14.01
N HIS A 196 6.49 -12.57 14.61
CA HIS A 196 7.31 -12.06 15.71
C HIS A 196 7.36 -13.03 16.90
N LYS A 197 6.19 -13.61 17.27
CA LYS A 197 6.12 -14.61 18.33
C LYS A 197 6.86 -15.91 17.98
N GLN A 198 6.75 -16.37 16.73
CA GLN A 198 7.45 -17.59 16.27
C GLN A 198 8.96 -17.42 16.27
N ILE A 199 9.46 -16.25 15.88
CA ILE A 199 10.89 -15.89 15.91
C ILE A 199 11.37 -15.82 17.36
N GLY A 200 10.65 -15.12 18.24
CA GLY A 200 10.99 -15.04 19.67
C GLY A 200 11.00 -16.39 20.40
N GLN A 201 10.27 -17.39 19.86
CA GLN A 201 10.28 -18.77 20.35
C GLN A 201 11.35 -19.67 19.70
N GLY A 202 12.15 -19.13 18.78
CA GLY A 202 13.16 -19.89 18.03
C GLY A 202 12.58 -20.91 17.03
N ARG A 203 11.29 -20.80 16.69
CA ARG A 203 10.62 -21.68 15.71
C ARG A 203 10.88 -21.30 14.27
N VAL A 204 11.15 -20.03 14.04
CA VAL A 204 11.46 -19.44 12.76
C VAL A 204 12.72 -18.61 12.90
N VAL A 205 13.67 -18.77 11.99
CA VAL A 205 14.88 -17.95 11.90
C VAL A 205 14.62 -16.88 10.84
N PRO A 206 14.72 -15.59 11.17
CA PRO A 206 14.55 -14.53 10.16
C PRO A 206 15.65 -14.59 9.10
N CYS A 207 15.38 -14.04 7.94
CA CYS A 207 16.38 -13.82 6.91
C CYS A 207 17.43 -12.82 7.46
N ASP A 208 18.69 -13.05 7.16
CA ASP A 208 19.77 -12.10 7.48
C ASP A 208 19.78 -10.92 6.49
N GLU A 209 20.43 -9.83 6.91
CA GLU A 209 20.48 -8.60 6.12
C GLU A 209 21.20 -8.76 4.78
N ASP A 210 22.30 -9.52 4.74
CA ASP A 210 23.08 -9.75 3.52
C ASP A 210 22.27 -10.53 2.49
N THR A 211 21.53 -11.54 2.91
CA THR A 211 20.61 -12.30 2.07
C THR A 211 19.48 -11.41 1.57
N SER A 212 18.85 -10.61 2.43
CA SER A 212 17.79 -9.67 2.04
C SER A 212 18.30 -8.63 1.04
N LEU A 213 19.50 -8.10 1.24
CA LEU A 213 20.15 -7.18 0.31
C LEU A 213 20.41 -7.85 -1.05
N SER A 214 20.84 -9.11 -1.05
CA SER A 214 21.06 -9.85 -2.30
C SER A 214 19.76 -10.04 -3.09
N HIS A 215 18.64 -10.29 -2.41
CA HIS A 215 17.30 -10.36 -3.01
C HIS A 215 16.90 -9.03 -3.64
N TYR A 216 17.09 -7.92 -2.92
CA TYR A 216 16.79 -6.60 -3.47
C TYR A 216 17.65 -6.25 -4.69
N GLN A 217 18.95 -6.55 -4.66
CA GLN A 217 19.82 -6.34 -5.82
C GLN A 217 19.41 -7.19 -7.02
N ALA A 218 18.94 -8.42 -6.79
CA ALA A 218 18.41 -9.28 -7.84
C ALA A 218 17.11 -8.69 -8.43
N LEU A 219 16.21 -8.17 -7.58
CA LEU A 219 15.01 -7.46 -8.00
C LEU A 219 15.32 -6.26 -8.89
N LEU A 220 16.28 -5.42 -8.51
CA LEU A 220 16.66 -4.25 -9.31
C LEU A 220 17.18 -4.64 -10.70
N ARG A 221 18.00 -5.70 -10.80
CA ARG A 221 18.47 -6.22 -12.08
C ARG A 221 17.31 -6.76 -12.92
N TRP A 222 16.48 -7.62 -12.34
CA TRP A 222 15.33 -8.19 -13.03
C TRP A 222 14.38 -7.08 -13.53
N ALA A 223 14.10 -6.09 -12.71
CA ALA A 223 13.21 -4.98 -13.06
C ALA A 223 13.75 -4.17 -14.25
N ALA A 224 15.05 -3.88 -14.27
CA ALA A 224 15.71 -3.18 -15.37
C ALA A 224 15.63 -3.98 -16.69
N ASP A 225 15.80 -5.31 -16.62
CA ASP A 225 15.77 -6.21 -17.79
C ASP A 225 14.34 -6.39 -18.36
N HIS A 226 13.28 -6.10 -17.55
CA HIS A 226 11.88 -6.35 -17.92
C HIS A 226 11.02 -5.08 -18.04
N ASP A 227 11.64 -3.90 -18.18
CA ASP A 227 10.97 -2.60 -18.34
C ASP A 227 10.08 -2.21 -17.14
N PHE A 228 10.46 -2.65 -15.94
CA PHE A 228 9.88 -2.19 -14.68
C PHE A 228 10.77 -1.12 -14.06
N HIS A 229 10.27 0.10 -13.99
CA HIS A 229 11.00 1.24 -13.42
C HIS A 229 10.64 1.42 -11.95
N GLN A 230 11.65 1.39 -11.09
CA GLN A 230 11.47 1.75 -9.69
C GLN A 230 11.06 3.21 -9.59
N TYR A 231 9.99 3.52 -8.87
CA TYR A 231 9.58 4.90 -8.64
C TYR A 231 9.56 5.27 -7.14
N GLU A 232 9.54 4.27 -6.24
CA GLU A 232 9.79 4.40 -4.81
C GLU A 232 10.40 3.09 -4.28
N ILE A 233 10.70 3.03 -2.98
CA ILE A 233 11.55 1.98 -2.39
C ILE A 233 11.08 0.54 -2.67
N SER A 234 9.76 0.30 -2.70
CA SER A 234 9.17 -1.04 -2.84
C SER A 234 8.37 -1.24 -4.13
N ASN A 235 8.14 -0.19 -4.93
CA ASN A 235 7.23 -0.27 -6.05
C ASN A 235 7.91 0.02 -7.40
N PHE A 236 7.56 -0.84 -8.35
CA PHE A 236 8.09 -0.85 -9.71
C PHE A 236 6.93 -0.89 -10.70
N ALA A 237 7.01 -0.14 -11.78
CA ALA A 237 5.95 -0.09 -12.78
C ALA A 237 6.50 0.03 -14.18
N ARG A 238 5.79 -0.53 -15.15
CA ARG A 238 5.99 -0.22 -16.56
C ARG A 238 5.58 1.22 -16.85
N PRO A 239 6.10 1.87 -17.90
CA PRO A 239 5.73 3.24 -18.26
C PRO A 239 4.21 3.44 -18.33
N GLY A 240 3.69 4.45 -17.63
CA GLY A 240 2.26 4.77 -17.57
C GLY A 240 1.44 3.97 -16.55
N HIS A 241 2.04 3.06 -15.76
CA HIS A 241 1.34 2.22 -14.79
C HIS A 241 1.76 2.44 -13.33
N THR A 242 2.44 3.54 -13.03
CA THR A 242 2.73 3.95 -11.64
C THR A 242 1.43 4.10 -10.86
N ALA A 243 1.36 3.53 -9.65
CA ALA A 243 0.19 3.62 -8.80
C ALA A 243 -0.04 5.08 -8.37
N VAL A 244 -1.09 5.71 -8.92
CA VAL A 244 -1.39 7.13 -8.70
C VAL A 244 -1.79 7.39 -7.25
N HIS A 245 -2.61 6.52 -6.67
CA HIS A 245 -3.05 6.66 -5.28
C HIS A 245 -1.87 6.60 -4.31
N ASN A 246 -1.03 5.57 -4.43
CA ASN A 246 0.12 5.37 -3.54
C ASN A 246 1.16 6.50 -3.68
N SER A 247 1.42 6.95 -4.91
CA SER A 247 2.34 8.07 -5.17
C SER A 247 1.92 9.37 -4.47
N ARG A 248 0.63 9.56 -4.25
CA ARG A 248 0.09 10.75 -3.57
C ARG A 248 0.30 10.74 -2.06
N TYR A 249 0.47 9.59 -1.43
CA TYR A 249 0.91 9.54 -0.03
C TYR A 249 2.34 10.06 0.13
N TRP A 250 3.21 9.71 -0.79
CA TRP A 250 4.62 10.13 -0.75
C TRP A 250 4.82 11.65 -0.88
N ASN A 251 3.93 12.34 -1.58
CA ASN A 251 3.97 13.80 -1.71
C ASN A 251 3.04 14.54 -0.74
N ARG A 252 2.53 13.84 0.30
CA ARG A 252 1.66 14.38 1.35
C ARG A 252 0.36 15.02 0.82
N THR A 253 -0.19 14.51 -0.28
CA THR A 253 -1.50 14.97 -0.76
C THR A 253 -2.59 14.68 0.29
N PRO A 254 -3.45 15.65 0.64
CA PRO A 254 -4.58 15.40 1.53
C PRO A 254 -5.48 14.27 1.05
N TYR A 255 -5.96 13.47 2.01
CA TYR A 255 -6.83 12.33 1.73
C TYR A 255 -7.85 12.08 2.84
N LEU A 256 -8.98 11.54 2.44
CA LEU A 256 -10.02 11.05 3.33
C LEU A 256 -9.94 9.54 3.42
N GLY A 257 -9.81 9.00 4.63
CA GLY A 257 -10.00 7.59 4.91
C GLY A 257 -11.34 7.36 5.61
N VAL A 258 -12.06 6.32 5.20
CA VAL A 258 -13.31 5.87 5.79
C VAL A 258 -13.24 4.40 6.18
N GLY A 259 -13.95 4.03 7.22
CA GLY A 259 -13.91 2.69 7.81
C GLY A 259 -13.10 2.61 9.11
N ALA A 260 -13.23 1.49 9.82
CA ALA A 260 -12.50 1.24 11.08
C ALA A 260 -10.99 1.29 10.85
N ALA A 261 -10.25 1.94 11.74
CA ALA A 261 -8.81 2.19 11.65
C ALA A 261 -8.34 3.03 10.44
N ALA A 262 -9.24 3.54 9.61
CA ALA A 262 -8.86 4.35 8.46
C ALA A 262 -8.29 5.71 8.89
N HIS A 263 -7.14 6.06 8.33
CA HIS A 263 -6.50 7.36 8.53
C HIS A 263 -6.98 8.37 7.50
N SER A 264 -7.01 9.63 7.88
CA SER A 264 -7.22 10.79 7.01
C SER A 264 -6.15 11.84 7.29
N PHE A 265 -5.86 12.68 6.30
CA PHE A 265 -4.90 13.77 6.40
C PHE A 265 -5.41 14.97 5.60
N ASP A 266 -5.47 16.14 6.21
CA ASP A 266 -5.96 17.38 5.56
C ASP A 266 -4.82 18.32 5.11
N GLY A 267 -3.57 17.95 5.38
CA GLY A 267 -2.37 18.76 5.15
C GLY A 267 -1.70 19.24 6.44
N LEU A 268 -2.45 19.34 7.53
CA LEU A 268 -1.99 19.76 8.86
C LEU A 268 -2.34 18.75 9.94
N ASN A 269 -3.55 18.21 9.90
CA ASN A 269 -4.07 17.31 10.91
C ASN A 269 -4.14 15.89 10.35
N ARG A 270 -3.79 14.95 11.19
CA ARG A 270 -4.03 13.53 10.98
C ARG A 270 -5.18 13.08 11.87
N ARG A 271 -6.07 12.29 11.31
CA ARG A 271 -7.19 11.71 12.02
C ARG A 271 -7.29 10.24 11.68
N TRP A 272 -7.63 9.39 12.65
CA TRP A 272 -7.91 7.98 12.39
C TRP A 272 -9.14 7.50 13.17
N ASN A 273 -9.95 6.71 12.50
CA ASN A 273 -11.13 6.10 13.11
C ASN A 273 -10.70 5.00 14.08
N VAL A 274 -11.56 4.70 15.07
CA VAL A 274 -11.30 3.64 16.03
C VAL A 274 -10.97 2.30 15.36
N ALA A 275 -9.91 1.62 15.84
CA ALA A 275 -9.46 0.32 15.35
C ALA A 275 -10.27 -0.83 16.00
N ASP A 276 -11.59 -0.74 15.92
CA ASP A 276 -12.54 -1.75 16.38
C ASP A 276 -13.80 -1.69 15.52
N THR A 277 -14.07 -2.75 14.77
CA THR A 277 -15.18 -2.80 13.82
C THR A 277 -16.55 -2.60 14.48
N ARG A 278 -16.78 -3.15 15.69
CA ARG A 278 -18.06 -3.04 16.38
C ARG A 278 -18.27 -1.62 16.92
N ARG A 279 -17.23 -1.05 17.55
CA ARG A 279 -17.26 0.34 18.05
C ARG A 279 -17.44 1.32 16.89
N TYR A 280 -16.74 1.10 15.78
CA TYR A 280 -16.90 1.90 14.56
C TYR A 280 -18.36 1.88 14.07
N ILE A 281 -18.94 0.69 13.83
CA ILE A 281 -20.35 0.57 13.41
C ILE A 281 -21.27 1.31 14.39
N HIS A 282 -21.11 1.07 15.68
CA HIS A 282 -21.96 1.69 16.71
C HIS A 282 -21.85 3.22 16.68
N SER A 283 -20.66 3.78 16.66
CA SER A 283 -20.44 5.23 16.66
C SER A 283 -21.00 5.88 15.40
N VAL A 284 -20.77 5.28 14.23
CA VAL A 284 -21.31 5.80 12.96
C VAL A 284 -22.84 5.74 12.95
N MET A 285 -23.46 4.69 13.46
CA MET A 285 -24.91 4.54 13.41
C MET A 285 -25.65 5.36 14.47
N SER A 286 -25.04 5.60 15.64
CA SER A 286 -25.74 6.14 16.82
C SER A 286 -25.32 7.55 17.25
N GLY A 287 -24.17 8.06 16.75
CA GLY A 287 -23.62 9.31 17.24
C GLY A 287 -22.48 9.88 16.43
N PRO A 288 -21.58 10.66 17.04
CA PRO A 288 -20.36 11.12 16.41
C PRO A 288 -19.44 9.93 16.12
N ILE A 289 -18.77 9.97 14.96
CA ILE A 289 -17.80 8.95 14.58
C ILE A 289 -16.63 8.97 15.55
N GLU A 290 -16.39 7.85 16.21
CA GLU A 290 -15.29 7.71 17.18
C GLU A 290 -13.94 7.72 16.47
N HIS A 291 -13.07 8.65 16.84
CA HIS A 291 -11.78 8.87 16.20
C HIS A 291 -10.79 9.50 17.17
N GLU A 292 -9.53 9.47 16.77
CA GLU A 292 -8.44 10.23 17.37
C GLU A 292 -7.91 11.24 16.34
N GLU A 293 -7.29 12.33 16.82
CA GLU A 293 -6.73 13.38 15.99
C GLU A 293 -5.35 13.80 16.52
N GLU A 294 -4.48 14.20 15.61
CA GLU A 294 -3.16 14.76 15.90
C GLU A 294 -2.95 15.99 15.01
N GLU A 295 -2.57 17.12 15.61
CA GLU A 295 -2.15 18.30 14.90
C GLU A 295 -0.62 18.27 14.74
N LEU A 296 -0.15 18.28 13.50
CA LEU A 296 1.27 18.24 13.21
C LEU A 296 1.89 19.62 13.39
N THR A 297 2.95 19.69 14.18
CA THR A 297 3.78 20.91 14.22
C THR A 297 4.52 21.09 12.89
N LEU A 298 5.03 22.29 12.64
CA LEU A 298 5.85 22.56 11.45
C LEU A 298 7.09 21.64 11.38
N LYS A 299 7.63 21.27 12.54
CA LYS A 299 8.75 20.33 12.67
C LYS A 299 8.32 18.90 12.27
N ASP A 300 7.18 18.41 12.78
CA ASP A 300 6.65 17.09 12.45
C ASP A 300 6.36 17.00 10.95
N ALA A 301 5.71 18.02 10.40
CA ALA A 301 5.43 18.12 8.97
C ALA A 301 6.71 18.10 8.11
N HIS A 302 7.78 18.73 8.57
CA HIS A 302 9.08 18.72 7.90
C HIS A 302 9.73 17.34 7.95
N ASN A 303 9.79 16.71 9.13
CA ASN A 303 10.39 15.39 9.31
C ASN A 303 9.64 14.33 8.49
N GLU A 304 8.31 14.36 8.51
CA GLU A 304 7.49 13.47 7.67
C GLU A 304 7.73 13.68 6.18
N TYR A 305 7.87 14.94 5.74
CA TYR A 305 8.18 15.24 4.35
C TYR A 305 9.53 14.65 3.93
N LEU A 306 10.57 14.78 4.76
CA LEU A 306 11.88 14.19 4.48
C LEU A 306 11.78 12.66 4.39
N MET A 307 11.09 12.04 5.36
CA MET A 307 10.91 10.58 5.40
C MET A 307 10.19 10.06 4.16
N THR A 308 9.12 10.72 3.74
CA THR A 308 8.33 10.26 2.57
C THR A 308 9.04 10.56 1.25
N ALA A 309 9.62 11.74 1.10
CA ALA A 309 10.26 12.16 -0.14
C ALA A 309 11.51 11.33 -0.46
N LEU A 310 12.35 11.04 0.53
CA LEU A 310 13.57 10.24 0.35
C LEU A 310 13.32 8.78 -0.02
N ARG A 311 12.11 8.27 0.21
CA ARG A 311 11.69 6.94 -0.24
C ARG A 311 11.31 6.88 -1.71
N THR A 312 11.31 8.00 -2.41
CA THR A 312 10.96 8.08 -3.83
C THR A 312 12.17 8.47 -4.69
N VAL A 313 12.20 8.04 -5.95
CA VAL A 313 13.23 8.45 -6.91
C VAL A 313 13.20 9.96 -7.23
N ALA A 314 12.07 10.63 -6.96
CA ALA A 314 11.95 12.08 -7.11
C ALA A 314 12.72 12.83 -6.03
N GLY A 315 12.76 12.28 -4.81
CA GLY A 315 13.44 12.88 -3.67
C GLY A 315 12.76 14.14 -3.12
N ILE A 316 13.51 14.94 -2.42
CA ILE A 316 13.05 16.17 -1.76
C ILE A 316 12.98 17.31 -2.77
N ASP A 317 11.79 17.84 -3.05
CA ASP A 317 11.62 19.11 -3.77
C ASP A 317 12.03 20.28 -2.83
N LYS A 318 13.06 21.02 -3.20
CA LYS A 318 13.58 22.13 -2.42
C LYS A 318 12.56 23.25 -2.18
N ASN A 319 11.58 23.39 -3.09
CA ASN A 319 10.53 24.41 -2.96
C ASN A 319 9.46 24.03 -1.93
N LEU A 320 9.35 22.74 -1.56
CA LEU A 320 8.41 22.27 -0.55
C LEU A 320 9.00 22.23 0.86
N VAL A 321 10.30 22.48 0.98
CA VAL A 321 10.96 22.57 2.29
C VAL A 321 10.54 23.86 2.97
N ALA A 322 10.06 23.78 4.20
CA ALA A 322 9.64 24.95 4.97
C ALA A 322 10.83 25.91 5.17
N ALA A 323 10.61 27.19 4.87
CA ALA A 323 11.65 28.22 4.85
C ALA A 323 12.54 28.27 6.12
N PRO A 324 12.02 28.10 7.37
CA PRO A 324 12.86 28.07 8.57
C PRO A 324 13.90 26.96 8.60
N PHE A 325 13.69 25.87 7.86
CA PHE A 325 14.53 24.67 7.90
C PHE A 325 15.41 24.49 6.65
N ALA A 326 15.19 25.31 5.60
CA ALA A 326 15.87 25.17 4.32
C ALA A 326 17.39 25.24 4.41
N ASN A 327 17.94 26.24 5.14
CA ASN A 327 19.39 26.42 5.29
C ASN A 327 20.03 25.26 6.08
N ARG A 328 19.34 24.77 7.11
CA ARG A 328 19.81 23.62 7.90
C ARG A 328 19.84 22.36 7.03
N LEU A 329 18.74 22.06 6.34
CA LEU A 329 18.69 20.91 5.42
C LEU A 329 19.79 20.99 4.36
N GLN A 330 19.98 22.17 3.74
CA GLN A 330 21.04 22.40 2.75
C GLN A 330 22.44 22.09 3.30
N HIS A 331 22.71 22.45 4.56
CA HIS A 331 23.98 22.14 5.21
C HIS A 331 24.10 20.65 5.53
N ASP A 332 23.08 20.06 6.18
CA ASP A 332 23.16 18.72 6.72
C ASP A 332 23.16 17.62 5.64
N ILE A 333 22.49 17.86 4.49
CA ILE A 333 22.42 16.93 3.38
C ILE A 333 23.73 16.79 2.58
N GLN A 334 24.65 17.77 2.69
CA GLN A 334 25.89 17.79 1.90
C GLN A 334 26.79 16.56 2.14
N ARG A 335 26.77 15.99 3.32
CA ARG A 335 27.53 14.75 3.60
C ARG A 335 27.06 13.59 2.73
N PHE A 336 25.74 13.48 2.47
CA PHE A 336 25.16 12.44 1.61
C PHE A 336 25.37 12.73 0.12
N VAL A 337 25.46 14.01 -0.26
CA VAL A 337 25.86 14.41 -1.61
C VAL A 337 27.32 14.05 -1.85
N THR A 338 28.20 14.33 -0.88
CA THR A 338 29.65 14.04 -0.98
C THR A 338 29.92 12.53 -1.05
N THR A 339 29.11 11.72 -0.35
CA THR A 339 29.24 10.24 -0.39
C THR A 339 28.55 9.59 -1.58
N GLY A 340 27.87 10.36 -2.45
CA GLY A 340 27.20 9.86 -3.64
C GLY A 340 25.86 9.17 -3.38
N LEU A 341 25.30 9.27 -2.17
CA LEU A 341 23.98 8.71 -1.85
C LEU A 341 22.84 9.64 -2.33
N ILE A 342 23.10 10.95 -2.41
CA ILE A 342 22.13 11.95 -2.85
C ILE A 342 22.73 12.76 -4.02
N LEU A 343 21.92 12.98 -5.04
CA LEU A 343 22.21 13.91 -6.13
C LEU A 343 21.61 15.27 -5.83
N ASP A 344 22.45 16.30 -5.81
CA ASP A 344 22.00 17.70 -5.68
C ASP A 344 21.70 18.28 -7.07
N THR A 345 20.42 18.49 -7.35
CA THR A 345 19.95 19.12 -8.61
C THR A 345 19.44 20.55 -8.33
N PRO A 346 19.21 21.37 -9.33
CA PRO A 346 18.68 22.72 -9.12
C PRO A 346 17.39 22.77 -8.31
N THR A 347 16.53 21.76 -8.44
CA THR A 347 15.19 21.73 -7.83
C THR A 347 15.01 20.68 -6.76
N HIS A 348 15.81 19.60 -6.76
CA HIS A 348 15.60 18.46 -5.87
C HIS A 348 16.91 17.93 -5.28
N TYR A 349 16.80 17.31 -4.10
CA TYR A 349 17.77 16.35 -3.58
C TYR A 349 17.23 14.95 -3.87
N ARG A 350 17.84 14.24 -4.82
CA ARG A 350 17.37 12.91 -5.29
C ARG A 350 18.25 11.81 -4.73
N PRO A 351 17.67 10.77 -4.11
CA PRO A 351 18.48 9.61 -3.77
C PRO A 351 18.99 8.91 -5.05
N THR A 352 20.23 8.43 -5.00
CA THR A 352 20.74 7.48 -5.98
C THR A 352 20.12 6.09 -5.73
N PRO A 353 20.28 5.09 -6.61
CA PRO A 353 19.83 3.72 -6.31
C PRO A 353 20.39 3.20 -4.97
N GLU A 354 21.66 3.51 -4.66
CA GLU A 354 22.27 3.20 -3.37
C GLU A 354 21.67 4.05 -2.23
N GLY A 355 21.39 5.32 -2.49
CA GLY A 355 20.74 6.22 -1.53
C GLY A 355 19.32 5.75 -1.15
N LEU A 356 18.57 5.12 -2.07
CA LEU A 356 17.27 4.54 -1.75
C LEU A 356 17.37 3.38 -0.75
N LEU A 357 18.42 2.57 -0.81
CA LEU A 357 18.68 1.51 0.18
C LEU A 357 18.86 2.08 1.60
N HIS A 358 19.39 3.29 1.69
CA HIS A 358 19.69 3.97 2.95
C HIS A 358 18.68 5.07 3.30
N ALA A 359 17.55 5.16 2.58
CA ALA A 359 16.61 6.27 2.66
C ALA A 359 16.14 6.57 4.10
N ASP A 360 15.79 5.55 4.87
CA ASP A 360 15.31 5.71 6.24
C ASP A 360 16.42 6.21 7.18
N GLY A 361 17.64 5.69 7.03
CA GLY A 361 18.80 6.16 7.79
C GLY A 361 19.14 7.62 7.45
N ILE A 362 19.15 7.97 6.15
CA ILE A 362 19.39 9.35 5.70
C ILE A 362 18.30 10.28 6.27
N ALA A 363 17.03 9.88 6.19
CA ALA A 363 15.93 10.69 6.72
C ALA A 363 16.06 10.90 8.23
N ALA A 364 16.33 9.83 9.00
CA ALA A 364 16.50 9.92 10.46
C ALA A 364 17.62 10.88 10.87
N GLU A 365 18.74 10.89 10.15
CA GLU A 365 19.85 11.79 10.40
C GLU A 365 19.59 13.26 10.00
N LEU A 366 18.59 13.51 9.13
CA LEU A 366 18.17 14.85 8.71
C LEU A 366 17.00 15.41 9.55
N PHE A 367 16.42 14.62 10.45
CA PHE A 367 15.32 15.08 11.32
C PHE A 367 15.74 16.22 12.24
N LEU A 368 14.76 17.07 12.58
CA LEU A 368 14.92 18.21 13.47
C LEU A 368 14.77 17.83 14.94
#